data_4334bc8af01adce1192a69edca1d8e51
#
_entry.id   4334bc8af01adce1192a69edca1d8e51
#
_cell.length_a   1.000
_cell.length_b   1.000
_cell.length_c   1.000
_cell.angle_alpha   90.00
_cell.angle_beta   90.00
_cell.angle_gamma   90.00
#
_symmetry.space_group_name_H-M   'P 1'
#
loop_
_entity.id
_entity.type
_entity.pdbx_description
1 polymer ?
#
loop_
_entity_poly.entity_id
_entity_poly.type
_entity_poly.pdbx_seq_one_letter_code
_entity_poly.pdbx_strand_id
1 'polypeptide(L)'
;SLITDKNLTLESTQSIKIKVGANEITISTSGIDIKAAKITIEGQVSAEVKAATLKFESQAISEVKGTMLTLQGSAMTQIKGGIVNIG
;
A
#
# COMPACT_ATOMS: atom_id res chain seq x y z
N SER A 1 9.52 6.13 -26.38
CA SER A 1 9.94 6.23 -24.97
C SER A 1 10.09 7.69 -24.58
N LEU A 2 9.99 7.95 -23.31
CA LEU A 2 10.08 9.29 -22.78
C LEU A 2 11.20 9.33 -21.75
N ILE A 3 12.23 10.10 -22.05
CA ILE A 3 13.44 10.15 -21.23
C ILE A 3 13.79 11.60 -20.93
N THR A 4 14.09 11.91 -19.68
CA THR A 4 14.52 13.23 -19.29
C THR A 4 15.68 13.14 -18.30
N ASP A 5 16.64 14.06 -18.40
CA ASP A 5 17.81 14.09 -17.53
C ASP A 5 17.52 14.64 -16.15
N LYS A 6 16.50 15.46 -16.00
CA LYS A 6 16.23 16.15 -14.75
C LYS A 6 14.85 15.81 -14.18
N ASN A 7 13.81 16.42 -14.73
CA ASN A 7 12.47 16.27 -14.20
C ASN A 7 11.47 16.02 -15.31
N LEU A 8 10.50 15.18 -15.01
CA LEU A 8 9.35 14.99 -15.88
C LEU A 8 8.10 15.32 -15.06
N THR A 9 7.30 16.24 -15.59
CA THR A 9 6.06 16.63 -14.94
C THR A 9 4.89 16.27 -15.86
N LEU A 10 3.96 15.48 -15.32
CA LEU A 10 2.70 15.16 -15.99
C LEU A 10 1.58 15.74 -15.15
N GLU A 11 0.73 16.54 -15.77
CA GLU A 11 -0.27 17.29 -15.05
C GLU A 11 -1.60 17.26 -15.77
N SER A 12 -2.68 17.04 -15.01
CA SER A 12 -4.03 17.04 -15.54
C SER A 12 -4.96 17.59 -14.47
N THR A 13 -6.00 18.28 -14.88
CA THR A 13 -6.98 18.83 -13.93
C THR A 13 -8.01 17.81 -13.50
N GLN A 14 -8.10 16.68 -14.18
CA GLN A 14 -9.11 15.66 -13.84
C GLN A 14 -8.50 14.33 -13.44
N SER A 15 -7.76 13.69 -14.33
CA SER A 15 -7.15 12.42 -14.00
C SER A 15 -5.98 12.06 -14.90
N ILE A 16 -5.12 11.22 -14.40
CA ILE A 16 -4.02 10.61 -15.15
C ILE A 16 -4.12 9.11 -14.91
N LYS A 17 -4.11 8.34 -15.99
CA LYS A 17 -4.16 6.89 -15.89
C LYS A 17 -2.99 6.28 -16.62
N ILE A 18 -2.28 5.38 -15.96
CA ILE A 18 -1.19 4.61 -16.55
C ILE A 18 -1.66 3.16 -16.51
N LYS A 19 -1.74 2.52 -17.67
CA LYS A 19 -2.37 1.21 -17.78
C LYS A 19 -1.62 0.28 -18.72
N VAL A 20 -1.43 -0.95 -18.28
CA VAL A 20 -0.91 -2.02 -19.12
C VAL A 20 -1.77 -3.26 -18.83
N GLY A 21 -2.52 -3.72 -19.83
CA GLY A 21 -3.44 -4.83 -19.63
C GLY A 21 -4.48 -4.49 -18.56
N ALA A 22 -4.57 -5.34 -17.55
CA ALA A 22 -5.49 -5.14 -16.43
C ALA A 22 -4.87 -4.38 -15.26
N ASN A 23 -3.56 -4.10 -15.33
CA ASN A 23 -2.86 -3.37 -14.27
C ASN A 23 -2.91 -1.88 -14.53
N GLU A 24 -3.22 -1.10 -13.49
CA GLU A 24 -3.35 0.33 -13.68
C GLU A 24 -3.08 1.13 -12.42
N ILE A 25 -2.63 2.37 -12.64
CA ILE A 25 -2.49 3.38 -11.60
C ILE A 25 -3.31 4.57 -12.06
N THR A 26 -4.28 4.97 -11.26
CA THR A 26 -5.16 6.10 -11.57
C THR A 26 -4.98 7.18 -10.52
N ILE A 27 -4.66 8.38 -10.96
CA ILE A 27 -4.56 9.55 -10.10
C ILE A 27 -5.70 10.49 -10.48
N SER A 28 -6.56 10.81 -9.52
CA SER A 28 -7.70 11.68 -9.78
C SER A 28 -7.83 12.69 -8.65
N THR A 29 -8.86 13.53 -8.75
CA THR A 29 -9.10 14.52 -7.69
C THR A 29 -9.52 13.89 -6.37
N SER A 30 -10.00 12.65 -6.39
CA SER A 30 -10.41 11.95 -5.17
C SER A 30 -9.32 11.09 -4.55
N GLY A 31 -8.23 10.82 -5.25
CA GLY A 31 -7.14 10.04 -4.70
C GLY A 31 -6.35 9.26 -5.72
N ILE A 32 -5.60 8.29 -5.25
CA ILE A 32 -4.75 7.43 -6.08
C ILE A 32 -5.19 6.00 -5.88
N ASP A 33 -5.49 5.32 -6.97
CA ASP A 33 -5.84 3.90 -6.97
C ASP A 33 -4.78 3.09 -7.70
N ILE A 34 -4.33 2.02 -7.09
CA ILE A 34 -3.39 1.09 -7.69
C ILE A 34 -4.05 -0.28 -7.75
N LYS A 35 -4.27 -0.79 -8.95
CA LYS A 35 -4.90 -2.10 -9.17
C LYS A 35 -4.01 -2.95 -10.04
N ALA A 36 -3.72 -4.16 -9.58
CA ALA A 36 -2.84 -5.04 -10.31
C ALA A 36 -3.04 -6.48 -9.85
N ALA A 37 -2.67 -7.42 -10.71
CA ALA A 37 -2.67 -8.83 -10.33
C ALA A 37 -1.66 -9.07 -9.22
N LYS A 38 -0.57 -8.29 -9.21
CA LYS A 38 0.46 -8.39 -8.17
C LYS A 38 1.04 -7.01 -7.91
N ILE A 39 1.15 -6.65 -6.64
CA ILE A 39 1.78 -5.39 -6.24
C ILE A 39 2.91 -5.72 -5.27
N THR A 40 4.11 -5.23 -5.57
CA THR A 40 5.26 -5.40 -4.71
C THR A 40 5.77 -4.01 -4.33
N ILE A 41 5.87 -3.78 -3.03
CA ILE A 41 6.38 -2.51 -2.50
C ILE A 41 7.58 -2.84 -1.63
N GLU A 42 8.73 -2.32 -1.99
CA GLU A 42 9.96 -2.64 -1.30
C GLU A 42 10.80 -1.39 -1.09
N GLY A 43 11.18 -1.14 0.15
CA GLY A 43 12.11 -0.09 0.48
C GLY A 43 13.38 -0.72 1.07
N GLN A 44 14.53 -0.37 0.53
CA GLN A 44 15.78 -0.99 1.00
C GLN A 44 16.17 -0.52 2.40
N VAL A 45 15.78 0.69 2.77
CA VAL A 45 16.08 1.24 4.08
C VAL A 45 14.83 1.30 4.95
N SER A 46 13.74 1.83 4.41
CA SER A 46 12.51 1.92 5.15
C SER A 46 11.31 2.03 4.20
N ALA A 47 10.16 1.69 4.71
CA ALA A 47 8.88 1.94 4.06
C ALA A 47 7.90 2.36 5.14
N GLU A 48 7.17 3.44 4.91
CA GLU A 48 6.23 3.96 5.88
C GLU A 48 4.86 4.13 5.25
N VAL A 49 3.83 3.75 5.99
CA VAL A 49 2.44 3.97 5.60
C VAL A 49 1.73 4.63 6.76
N LYS A 50 1.19 5.83 6.52
CA LYS A 50 0.51 6.61 7.55
C LYS A 50 -0.82 7.09 7.02
N ALA A 51 -1.85 6.99 7.84
CA ALA A 51 -3.18 7.46 7.47
C ALA A 51 -4.02 7.65 8.72
N ALA A 52 -5.09 8.42 8.60
CA ALA A 52 -6.06 8.52 9.68
C ALA A 52 -6.72 7.17 9.93
N THR A 53 -6.99 6.43 8.86
CA THR A 53 -7.51 5.07 8.94
C THR A 53 -6.67 4.18 8.03
N LEU A 54 -6.20 3.07 8.57
CA LEU A 54 -5.37 2.13 7.82
C LEU A 54 -5.98 0.75 7.93
N LYS A 55 -6.24 0.11 6.79
CA LYS A 55 -6.87 -1.20 6.74
C LYS A 55 -6.01 -2.19 5.96
N PHE A 56 -5.70 -3.32 6.55
CA PHE A 56 -5.02 -4.43 5.90
C PHE A 56 -5.95 -5.62 5.88
N GLU A 57 -6.18 -6.19 4.72
CA GLU A 57 -7.17 -7.24 4.56
C GLU A 57 -6.73 -8.19 3.46
N SER A 58 -6.81 -9.49 3.72
CA SER A 58 -6.57 -10.49 2.69
C SER A 58 -7.63 -11.58 2.82
N GLN A 59 -7.91 -12.25 1.71
CA GLN A 59 -8.91 -13.31 1.69
C GLN A 59 -8.36 -14.65 2.17
N ALA A 60 -7.06 -14.81 2.11
CA ALA A 60 -6.44 -16.10 2.45
C ALA A 60 -5.46 -15.98 3.60
N ILE A 61 -4.32 -15.33 3.39
CA ILE A 61 -3.25 -15.29 4.39
C ILE A 61 -2.69 -13.88 4.48
N SER A 62 -2.58 -13.38 5.72
CA SER A 62 -1.86 -12.15 5.99
C SER A 62 -0.67 -12.48 6.87
N GLU A 63 0.52 -12.04 6.47
CA GLU A 63 1.74 -12.27 7.24
C GLU A 63 2.43 -10.96 7.56
N VAL A 64 2.88 -10.83 8.81
CA VAL A 64 3.71 -9.72 9.24
C VAL A 64 4.92 -10.33 9.93
N LYS A 65 6.10 -10.09 9.40
CA LYS A 65 7.34 -10.67 9.91
C LYS A 65 8.39 -9.61 10.15
N GLY A 66 9.16 -9.80 11.19
CA GLY A 66 10.27 -8.91 11.50
C GLY A 66 11.12 -9.50 12.60
N THR A 67 12.35 -9.04 12.70
CA THR A 67 13.20 -9.40 13.84
C THR A 67 12.53 -8.92 15.13
N MET A 68 11.91 -7.75 15.07
CA MET A 68 11.10 -7.21 16.15
C MET A 68 9.79 -6.69 15.57
N LEU A 69 8.69 -7.05 16.18
CA LEU A 69 7.37 -6.59 15.77
C LEU A 69 6.73 -5.89 16.96
N THR A 70 6.36 -4.63 16.77
CA THR A 70 5.69 -3.86 17.81
C THR A 70 4.29 -3.51 17.34
N LEU A 71 3.29 -3.94 18.11
CA LEU A 71 1.89 -3.60 17.89
C LEU A 71 1.42 -2.79 19.09
N GLN A 72 0.92 -1.60 18.85
CA GLN A 72 0.60 -0.70 19.93
C GLN A 72 -0.65 0.10 19.59
N GLY A 73 -1.62 0.07 20.50
CA GLY A 73 -2.80 0.90 20.42
C GLY A 73 -2.89 1.75 21.65
N SER A 74 -3.13 3.04 21.48
CA SER A 74 -3.19 3.95 22.63
C SER A 74 -4.48 3.78 23.42
N ALA A 75 -5.55 3.31 22.78
CA ALA A 75 -6.82 3.09 23.46
C ALA A 75 -7.12 1.59 23.59
N MET A 76 -7.01 0.84 22.48
CA MET A 76 -7.37 -0.56 22.49
C MET A 76 -6.59 -1.32 21.42
N THR A 77 -6.18 -2.53 21.74
CA THR A 77 -5.62 -3.48 20.79
C THR A 77 -6.46 -4.73 20.87
N GLN A 78 -7.05 -5.15 19.75
CA GLN A 78 -7.89 -6.32 19.67
C GLN A 78 -7.28 -7.38 18.76
N ILE A 79 -7.25 -8.61 19.26
CA ILE A 79 -6.84 -9.77 18.47
C ILE A 79 -7.97 -10.79 18.57
N LYS A 80 -8.57 -11.12 17.44
CA LYS A 80 -9.70 -12.07 17.40
C LYS A 80 -9.41 -13.14 16.37
N GLY A 81 -9.79 -14.37 16.70
CA GLY A 81 -9.66 -15.47 15.78
C GLY A 81 -10.28 -16.71 16.37
N GLY A 82 -10.57 -17.71 15.52
CA GLY A 82 -11.03 -19.01 16.01
C GLY A 82 -9.96 -19.65 16.88
N ILE A 83 -8.70 -19.51 16.48
CA ILE A 83 -7.55 -19.95 17.26
C ILE A 83 -6.53 -18.83 17.26
N VAL A 84 -6.07 -18.43 18.44
CA VAL A 84 -5.01 -17.43 18.59
C VAL A 84 -3.84 -18.09 19.31
N ASN A 85 -2.70 -18.19 18.63
CA ASN A 85 -1.48 -18.75 19.20
C ASN A 85 -0.47 -17.66 19.47
N ILE A 86 0.03 -17.63 20.68
CA ILE A 86 1.05 -16.68 21.10
C ILE A 86 2.17 -17.47 21.77
N GLY A 87 3.40 -17.36 21.24
CA GLY A 87 4.50 -18.09 21.85
C GLY A 87 5.66 -18.37 20.95
#